data_bb97b51f84aab55d8ed9ab9543c54db3
#
_entry.id   bb97b51f84aab55d8ed9ab9543c54db3
#
_cell.length_a   1.000
_cell.length_b   1.000
_cell.length_c   1.000
_cell.angle_alpha   90.00
_cell.angle_beta   90.00
_cell.angle_gamma   90.00
#
_symmetry.space_group_name_H-M   'P 1'
#
loop_
_entity.id
_entity.type
_entity.pdbx_description
1 polymer ?
#
loop_
_entity_poly.entity_id
_entity_poly.type
_entity_poly.pdbx_seq_one_letter_code
_entity_poly.pdbx_strand_id
1 'polypeptide(L)'
;TISAELLIKHFNWLKENKYNIISWQQVIDAENGKGTLPDNAVLLSFDDGYETMYSVIFPLLKAYNYPAIFAPVTSWLDTPQNQKIHYADKILDRSVFATWEQVKEMEQSGLVEIASHTHDMHKGVNANPAGSKIPAAIVPEYKNGQYETKESYQKRLLEDFKHSSQTIFNHIGKKPRIIVWPYGQFNDIAVETAKQTDMPYHFSLGEKLINKVGDRHIGRLLLNTETDLATIKNYLNRVDEERKIQRVVHIDLDYVYDIDKKQQAKNLDKLIERIHNYGITTVYLQAFSDPDGNGVADALYFPNQYLPVRDDIFGRIAWQLQTRAGVEVYAWMPVLAFDLRNKVKDAEYVIDSRTGKPSKESYLRLSPYNRKNIEIIKSIYNDLSFYAKFNGILFHDDAFLTDFEGNEGNHATGVVSSQAKQKTLDLISLTHQLSDALKPYFLRGSYSLKTARNLYASVITDPNAEEWLAQNLKTLTENYDTTAIMAMPYMENEHSISEKEAHRWFSSLIEKVKAQVPL
;
A
#
# COMPACT_ATOMS: atom_id res chain seq x y z
N THR A 1 6.98 -10.88 -21.12
CA THR A 1 6.64 -11.87 -22.18
C THR A 1 7.23 -13.22 -21.83
N ILE A 2 6.60 -14.30 -22.31
CA ILE A 2 7.05 -15.69 -22.18
C ILE A 2 7.19 -16.28 -23.60
N SER A 3 8.16 -17.15 -23.83
CA SER A 3 8.25 -17.83 -25.12
C SER A 3 7.19 -18.95 -25.24
N ALA A 4 6.77 -19.26 -26.46
CA ALA A 4 5.84 -20.36 -26.72
C ALA A 4 6.39 -21.70 -26.21
N GLU A 5 7.70 -21.96 -26.40
CA GLU A 5 8.37 -23.15 -25.90
C GLU A 5 8.29 -23.28 -24.36
N LEU A 6 8.54 -22.17 -23.64
CA LEU A 6 8.46 -22.18 -22.18
C LEU A 6 7.02 -22.34 -21.70
N LEU A 7 6.05 -21.74 -22.39
CA LEU A 7 4.62 -21.92 -22.07
C LEU A 7 4.19 -23.38 -22.27
N ILE A 8 4.64 -24.04 -23.34
CA ILE A 8 4.38 -25.47 -23.56
C ILE A 8 5.00 -26.34 -22.45
N LYS A 9 6.21 -26.01 -22.00
CA LYS A 9 6.84 -26.71 -20.85
C LYS A 9 5.98 -26.53 -19.57
N HIS A 10 5.45 -25.32 -19.32
CA HIS A 10 4.56 -25.08 -18.19
C HIS A 10 3.25 -25.89 -18.32
N PHE A 11 2.61 -25.90 -19.48
CA PHE A 11 1.37 -26.66 -19.70
C PHE A 11 1.58 -28.17 -19.55
N ASN A 12 2.66 -28.71 -20.08
CA ASN A 12 3.01 -30.12 -19.90
C ASN A 12 3.21 -30.45 -18.42
N TRP A 13 3.98 -29.63 -17.71
CA TRP A 13 4.22 -29.83 -16.30
C TRP A 13 2.92 -29.77 -15.46
N LEU A 14 2.02 -28.82 -15.71
CA LEU A 14 0.72 -28.75 -15.04
C LEU A 14 -0.09 -30.03 -15.30
N LYS A 15 -0.13 -30.49 -16.53
CA LYS A 15 -0.85 -31.73 -16.91
C LYS A 15 -0.25 -32.98 -16.23
N GLU A 16 1.06 -33.13 -16.25
CA GLU A 16 1.79 -34.28 -15.66
C GLU A 16 1.60 -34.31 -14.13
N ASN A 17 1.50 -33.15 -13.49
CA ASN A 17 1.29 -33.02 -12.04
C ASN A 17 -0.20 -32.93 -11.63
N LYS A 18 -1.12 -33.25 -12.56
CA LYS A 18 -2.56 -33.35 -12.31
C LYS A 18 -3.19 -32.04 -11.80
N TYR A 19 -2.70 -30.90 -12.27
CA TYR A 19 -3.40 -29.63 -12.08
C TYR A 19 -4.58 -29.54 -13.03
N ASN A 20 -5.71 -29.06 -12.53
CA ASN A 20 -6.93 -28.90 -13.28
C ASN A 20 -7.09 -27.43 -13.71
N ILE A 21 -6.97 -27.16 -15.01
CA ILE A 21 -7.18 -25.82 -15.54
C ILE A 21 -8.68 -25.60 -15.64
N ILE A 22 -9.17 -24.58 -14.94
CA ILE A 22 -10.60 -24.27 -14.81
C ILE A 22 -10.98 -22.94 -15.47
N SER A 23 -12.24 -22.84 -15.90
CA SER A 23 -12.81 -21.58 -16.39
C SER A 23 -13.26 -20.70 -15.22
N TRP A 24 -13.38 -19.40 -15.49
CA TRP A 24 -14.01 -18.49 -14.51
C TRP A 24 -15.47 -18.85 -14.25
N GLN A 25 -16.17 -19.41 -15.24
CA GLN A 25 -17.55 -19.85 -15.05
C GLN A 25 -17.66 -20.97 -14.01
N GLN A 26 -16.70 -21.91 -13.97
CA GLN A 26 -16.69 -22.95 -12.93
C GLN A 26 -16.51 -22.36 -11.53
N VAL A 27 -15.72 -21.28 -11.37
CA VAL A 27 -15.59 -20.56 -10.09
C VAL A 27 -16.93 -19.94 -9.69
N ILE A 28 -17.62 -19.28 -10.63
CA ILE A 28 -18.94 -18.69 -10.40
C ILE A 28 -20.01 -19.76 -10.09
N ASP A 29 -19.96 -20.89 -10.75
CA ASP A 29 -20.89 -21.99 -10.50
C ASP A 29 -20.66 -22.58 -9.09
N ALA A 30 -19.42 -22.74 -8.68
CA ALA A 30 -19.08 -23.16 -7.32
C ALA A 30 -19.52 -22.14 -6.26
N GLU A 31 -19.35 -20.84 -6.52
CA GLU A 31 -19.82 -19.77 -5.64
C GLU A 31 -21.34 -19.83 -5.46
N ASN A 32 -22.08 -20.15 -6.52
CA ASN A 32 -23.54 -20.24 -6.51
C ASN A 32 -24.07 -21.62 -6.06
N GLY A 33 -23.22 -22.52 -5.59
CA GLY A 33 -23.60 -23.85 -5.14
C GLY A 33 -24.03 -24.81 -6.27
N LYS A 34 -23.71 -24.49 -7.53
CA LYS A 34 -24.05 -25.32 -8.70
C LYS A 34 -23.00 -26.40 -9.02
N GLY A 35 -21.94 -26.48 -8.21
CA GLY A 35 -20.87 -27.44 -8.38
C GLY A 35 -19.75 -27.22 -7.36
N THR A 36 -18.70 -28.05 -7.47
CA THR A 36 -17.46 -27.88 -6.69
C THR A 36 -16.27 -27.77 -7.62
N LEU A 37 -15.25 -27.03 -7.23
CA LEU A 37 -14.01 -27.00 -7.99
C LEU A 37 -13.24 -28.31 -7.80
N PRO A 38 -12.56 -28.79 -8.84
CA PRO A 38 -11.68 -29.94 -8.71
C PRO A 38 -10.46 -29.59 -7.82
N ASP A 39 -9.83 -30.62 -7.27
CA ASP A 39 -8.55 -30.45 -6.57
C ASP A 39 -7.50 -29.86 -7.52
N ASN A 40 -6.53 -29.12 -6.94
CA ASN A 40 -5.47 -28.47 -7.70
C ASN A 40 -5.99 -27.59 -8.86
N ALA A 41 -7.08 -26.86 -8.63
CA ALA A 41 -7.66 -25.95 -9.62
C ALA A 41 -6.74 -24.75 -9.89
N VAL A 42 -6.50 -24.45 -11.16
CA VAL A 42 -5.68 -23.33 -11.63
C VAL A 42 -6.41 -22.54 -12.70
N LEU A 43 -6.41 -21.21 -12.57
CA LEU A 43 -6.89 -20.27 -13.59
C LEU A 43 -5.71 -19.77 -14.42
N LEU A 44 -5.89 -19.69 -15.73
CA LEU A 44 -4.95 -19.02 -16.65
C LEU A 44 -5.51 -17.67 -17.07
N SER A 45 -4.65 -16.65 -17.15
CA SER A 45 -5.02 -15.34 -17.68
C SER A 45 -3.89 -14.73 -18.50
N PHE A 46 -4.28 -13.95 -19.51
CA PHE A 46 -3.39 -13.28 -20.44
C PHE A 46 -3.85 -11.83 -20.60
N ASP A 47 -2.93 -10.88 -20.46
CA ASP A 47 -3.23 -9.46 -20.39
C ASP A 47 -2.80 -8.72 -21.67
N ASP A 48 -3.04 -7.40 -21.72
CA ASP A 48 -2.61 -6.41 -22.69
C ASP A 48 -3.36 -6.43 -24.03
N GLY A 49 -3.61 -7.57 -24.60
CA GLY A 49 -4.30 -7.66 -25.90
C GLY A 49 -3.39 -8.01 -27.08
N TYR A 50 -2.22 -8.62 -26.84
CA TYR A 50 -1.28 -9.00 -27.90
C TYR A 50 -1.91 -9.98 -28.91
N GLU A 51 -1.54 -9.80 -30.21
CA GLU A 51 -1.96 -10.68 -31.31
C GLU A 51 -1.52 -12.13 -31.09
N THR A 52 -0.38 -12.34 -30.45
CA THR A 52 0.13 -13.68 -30.12
C THR A 52 -0.79 -14.48 -29.18
N MET A 53 -1.74 -13.84 -28.52
CA MET A 53 -2.81 -14.56 -27.82
C MET A 53 -3.66 -15.37 -28.81
N TYR A 54 -3.95 -14.82 -30.00
CA TYR A 54 -4.72 -15.49 -31.02
C TYR A 54 -3.87 -16.46 -31.85
N SER A 55 -2.72 -16.02 -32.35
CA SER A 55 -1.92 -16.82 -33.31
C SER A 55 -1.09 -17.92 -32.65
N VAL A 56 -0.76 -17.80 -31.37
CA VAL A 56 0.09 -18.77 -30.65
C VAL A 56 -0.62 -19.41 -29.47
N ILE A 57 -1.18 -18.62 -28.57
CA ILE A 57 -1.71 -19.13 -27.29
C ILE A 57 -3.06 -19.84 -27.50
N PHE A 58 -3.95 -19.28 -28.27
CA PHE A 58 -5.28 -19.86 -28.50
C PHE A 58 -5.23 -21.26 -29.17
N PRO A 59 -4.37 -21.53 -30.19
CA PRO A 59 -4.16 -22.88 -30.67
C PRO A 59 -3.65 -23.87 -29.58
N LEU A 60 -2.77 -23.43 -28.68
CA LEU A 60 -2.34 -24.24 -27.55
C LEU A 60 -3.48 -24.49 -26.57
N LEU A 61 -4.27 -23.49 -26.22
CA LEU A 61 -5.47 -23.66 -25.36
C LEU A 61 -6.43 -24.69 -25.95
N LYS A 62 -6.67 -24.66 -27.26
CA LYS A 62 -7.47 -25.68 -27.96
C LYS A 62 -6.85 -27.07 -27.87
N ALA A 63 -5.55 -27.19 -28.12
CA ALA A 63 -4.84 -28.47 -28.09
C ALA A 63 -4.82 -29.14 -26.70
N TYR A 64 -4.74 -28.33 -25.64
CA TYR A 64 -4.76 -28.82 -24.25
C TYR A 64 -6.17 -28.88 -23.65
N ASN A 65 -7.17 -28.30 -24.33
CA ASN A 65 -8.51 -28.05 -23.81
C ASN A 65 -8.48 -27.23 -22.51
N TYR A 66 -7.66 -26.18 -22.48
CA TYR A 66 -7.45 -25.30 -21.32
C TYR A 66 -8.27 -24.02 -21.48
N PRO A 67 -9.21 -23.75 -20.60
CA PRO A 67 -9.88 -22.44 -20.56
C PRO A 67 -8.93 -21.36 -20.04
N ALA A 68 -9.17 -20.11 -20.46
CA ALA A 68 -8.39 -18.97 -20.03
C ALA A 68 -9.22 -17.67 -20.00
N ILE A 69 -8.67 -16.67 -19.31
CA ILE A 69 -9.18 -15.29 -19.35
C ILE A 69 -8.24 -14.47 -20.23
N PHE A 70 -8.80 -13.61 -21.09
CA PHE A 70 -8.06 -12.66 -21.90
C PHE A 70 -8.55 -11.24 -21.63
N ALA A 71 -7.63 -10.37 -21.23
CA ALA A 71 -7.93 -8.99 -20.81
C ALA A 71 -7.21 -7.98 -21.71
N PRO A 72 -7.81 -7.53 -22.82
CA PRO A 72 -7.22 -6.51 -23.67
C PRO A 72 -7.42 -5.10 -23.12
N VAL A 73 -6.44 -4.21 -23.40
CA VAL A 73 -6.59 -2.76 -23.29
C VAL A 73 -7.42 -2.28 -24.48
N THR A 74 -8.64 -1.85 -24.25
CA THR A 74 -9.59 -1.63 -25.34
C THR A 74 -9.21 -0.48 -26.27
N SER A 75 -8.55 0.58 -25.76
CA SER A 75 -8.07 1.68 -26.61
C SER A 75 -7.00 1.24 -27.63
N TRP A 76 -6.20 0.23 -27.27
CA TRP A 76 -5.20 -0.30 -28.20
C TRP A 76 -5.83 -1.08 -29.34
N LEU A 77 -6.90 -1.84 -29.05
CA LEU A 77 -7.64 -2.59 -30.06
C LEU A 77 -8.48 -1.65 -30.97
N ASP A 78 -8.96 -0.53 -30.44
CA ASP A 78 -9.72 0.48 -31.19
C ASP A 78 -8.82 1.37 -32.07
N THR A 79 -7.50 1.37 -31.80
CA THR A 79 -6.54 2.16 -32.59
C THR A 79 -6.55 1.72 -34.06
N PRO A 80 -6.68 2.63 -35.07
CA PRO A 80 -6.60 2.30 -36.48
C PRO A 80 -5.30 1.59 -36.88
N GLN A 81 -5.37 0.64 -37.82
CA GLN A 81 -4.23 -0.20 -38.22
C GLN A 81 -3.01 0.57 -38.72
N ASN A 82 -3.18 1.78 -39.22
CA ASN A 82 -2.11 2.64 -39.69
C ASN A 82 -1.50 3.56 -38.60
N GLN A 83 -1.92 3.40 -37.36
CA GLN A 83 -1.43 4.20 -36.24
C GLN A 83 -0.53 3.39 -35.31
N LYS A 84 0.19 4.09 -34.45
CA LYS A 84 1.09 3.54 -33.46
C LYS A 84 0.45 3.59 -32.07
N ILE A 85 0.85 2.67 -31.23
CA ILE A 85 0.40 2.57 -29.82
C ILE A 85 1.57 2.89 -28.91
N HIS A 86 1.34 3.78 -27.96
CA HIS A 86 2.31 4.08 -26.91
C HIS A 86 2.16 3.06 -25.77
N TYR A 87 3.17 2.20 -25.61
CA TYR A 87 3.26 1.20 -24.56
C TYR A 87 4.45 1.54 -23.65
N ALA A 88 4.19 2.19 -22.51
CA ALA A 88 5.22 2.73 -21.63
C ALA A 88 6.16 3.69 -22.39
N ASP A 89 7.45 3.35 -22.46
CA ASP A 89 8.49 4.10 -23.20
C ASP A 89 8.66 3.64 -24.66
N LYS A 90 7.86 2.66 -25.10
CA LYS A 90 7.93 2.08 -26.45
C LYS A 90 6.80 2.57 -27.34
N ILE A 91 7.09 2.61 -28.64
CA ILE A 91 6.10 2.87 -29.69
C ILE A 91 5.96 1.57 -30.49
N LEU A 92 4.78 0.98 -30.47
CA LEU A 92 4.48 -0.29 -31.11
C LEU A 92 3.55 -0.09 -32.30
N ASP A 93 3.67 -0.96 -33.30
CA ASP A 93 2.70 -1.04 -34.39
C ASP A 93 1.37 -1.59 -33.89
N ARG A 94 0.25 -1.11 -34.41
CA ARG A 94 -1.08 -1.62 -34.08
C ARG A 94 -1.22 -3.13 -34.36
N SER A 95 -0.53 -3.65 -35.37
CA SER A 95 -0.51 -5.06 -35.75
C SER A 95 0.07 -6.01 -34.68
N VAL A 96 0.76 -5.46 -33.68
CA VAL A 96 1.24 -6.23 -32.51
C VAL A 96 0.09 -6.68 -31.62
N PHE A 97 -1.07 -6.06 -31.73
CA PHE A 97 -2.25 -6.34 -30.91
C PHE A 97 -3.36 -7.00 -31.75
N ALA A 98 -4.14 -7.85 -31.08
CA ALA A 98 -5.26 -8.57 -31.68
C ALA A 98 -6.30 -7.65 -32.32
N THR A 99 -7.06 -8.15 -33.27
CA THR A 99 -8.25 -7.48 -33.79
C THR A 99 -9.49 -7.90 -32.99
N TRP A 100 -10.55 -7.12 -33.08
CA TRP A 100 -11.81 -7.47 -32.42
C TRP A 100 -12.46 -8.74 -32.99
N GLU A 101 -12.25 -9.04 -34.29
CA GLU A 101 -12.69 -10.28 -34.92
C GLU A 101 -11.99 -11.49 -34.29
N GLN A 102 -10.67 -11.41 -34.07
CA GLN A 102 -9.89 -12.45 -33.38
C GLN A 102 -10.37 -12.63 -31.93
N VAL A 103 -10.58 -11.55 -31.20
CA VAL A 103 -11.10 -11.59 -29.81
C VAL A 103 -12.48 -12.23 -29.77
N LYS A 104 -13.37 -11.89 -30.72
CA LYS A 104 -14.70 -12.46 -30.83
C LYS A 104 -14.66 -13.96 -31.14
N GLU A 105 -13.78 -14.42 -32.04
CA GLU A 105 -13.59 -15.84 -32.32
C GLU A 105 -13.13 -16.62 -31.08
N MET A 106 -12.18 -16.05 -30.32
CA MET A 106 -11.72 -16.68 -29.09
C MET A 106 -12.85 -16.82 -28.06
N GLU A 107 -13.66 -15.81 -27.88
CA GLU A 107 -14.82 -15.86 -26.97
C GLU A 107 -15.86 -16.87 -27.42
N GLN A 108 -16.21 -16.87 -28.71
CA GLN A 108 -17.20 -17.79 -29.29
C GLN A 108 -16.78 -19.27 -29.21
N SER A 109 -15.50 -19.55 -29.07
CA SER A 109 -14.99 -20.92 -28.84
C SER A 109 -15.44 -21.52 -27.50
N GLY A 110 -15.86 -20.70 -26.55
CA GLY A 110 -16.19 -21.10 -25.18
C GLY A 110 -14.97 -21.40 -24.29
N LEU A 111 -13.74 -21.33 -24.84
CA LEU A 111 -12.50 -21.52 -24.06
C LEU A 111 -11.98 -20.22 -23.42
N VAL A 112 -12.25 -19.07 -24.03
CA VAL A 112 -11.66 -17.81 -23.60
C VAL A 112 -12.76 -16.86 -23.10
N GLU A 113 -12.67 -16.45 -21.85
CA GLU A 113 -13.52 -15.40 -21.30
C GLU A 113 -12.83 -14.04 -21.45
N ILE A 114 -13.56 -13.04 -21.97
CA ILE A 114 -13.00 -11.71 -22.17
C ILE A 114 -13.23 -10.84 -20.93
N ALA A 115 -12.14 -10.30 -20.39
CA ALA A 115 -12.11 -9.36 -19.26
C ALA A 115 -11.69 -7.97 -19.75
N SER A 116 -11.87 -6.96 -18.91
CA SER A 116 -11.37 -5.61 -19.16
C SER A 116 -9.94 -5.46 -18.59
N HIS A 117 -9.02 -4.91 -19.39
CA HIS A 117 -7.74 -4.39 -18.90
C HIS A 117 -7.73 -2.85 -18.90
N THR A 118 -8.91 -2.25 -18.62
CA THR A 118 -9.24 -0.83 -18.75
C THR A 118 -9.33 -0.36 -20.20
N HIS A 119 -9.79 0.89 -20.41
CA HIS A 119 -9.77 1.48 -21.75
C HIS A 119 -8.39 2.11 -22.02
N ASP A 120 -7.96 3.05 -21.18
CA ASP A 120 -6.72 3.82 -21.39
C ASP A 120 -5.94 4.08 -20.08
N MET A 121 -6.05 3.17 -19.08
CA MET A 121 -5.31 3.30 -17.81
C MET A 121 -3.97 2.54 -17.80
N HIS A 122 -3.63 1.79 -18.87
CA HIS A 122 -2.36 1.08 -18.95
C HIS A 122 -1.21 2.03 -19.34
N LYS A 123 -1.03 3.07 -18.54
CA LYS A 123 -0.01 4.10 -18.71
C LYS A 123 0.39 4.73 -17.38
N GLY A 124 1.59 5.32 -17.33
CA GLY A 124 2.01 6.19 -16.25
C GLY A 124 1.59 7.64 -16.50
N VAL A 125 0.95 8.27 -15.53
CA VAL A 125 0.64 9.71 -15.54
C VAL A 125 1.62 10.47 -14.65
N ASN A 126 1.75 11.79 -14.84
CA ASN A 126 2.50 12.62 -13.89
C ASN A 126 1.75 12.65 -12.56
N ALA A 127 2.37 12.14 -11.51
CA ALA A 127 1.76 12.01 -10.19
C ALA A 127 2.19 13.11 -9.21
N ASN A 128 3.08 14.01 -9.59
CA ASN A 128 3.57 15.10 -8.74
C ASN A 128 4.30 16.16 -9.58
N PRO A 129 4.64 17.34 -9.00
CA PRO A 129 5.36 18.42 -9.70
C PRO A 129 6.72 18.01 -10.28
N ALA A 130 7.35 16.97 -9.71
CA ALA A 130 8.63 16.46 -10.20
C ALA A 130 8.49 15.52 -11.41
N GLY A 131 7.26 15.24 -11.89
CA GLY A 131 7.01 14.43 -13.08
C GLY A 131 7.18 12.92 -12.86
N SER A 132 7.08 12.42 -11.61
CA SER A 132 7.11 10.98 -11.35
C SER A 132 5.99 10.28 -12.11
N LYS A 133 6.32 9.24 -12.90
CA LYS A 133 5.35 8.44 -13.63
C LYS A 133 4.85 7.31 -12.73
N ILE A 134 3.56 7.32 -12.44
CA ILE A 134 2.88 6.31 -11.62
C ILE A 134 1.64 5.83 -12.38
N PRO A 135 1.23 4.54 -12.23
CA PRO A 135 0.07 4.00 -12.94
C PRO A 135 -1.19 4.86 -12.78
N ALA A 136 -1.85 5.14 -13.90
CA ALA A 136 -2.97 6.09 -13.97
C ALA A 136 -4.17 5.70 -13.07
N ALA A 137 -4.36 4.41 -12.82
CA ALA A 137 -5.48 3.91 -12.03
C ALA A 137 -5.38 4.21 -10.53
N ILE A 138 -4.18 4.56 -10.00
CA ILE A 138 -3.94 4.64 -8.55
C ILE A 138 -3.54 6.02 -8.04
N VAL A 139 -3.34 7.01 -8.91
CA VAL A 139 -2.93 8.36 -8.53
C VAL A 139 -3.76 9.44 -9.21
N PRO A 140 -3.93 10.62 -8.58
CA PRO A 140 -4.38 11.81 -9.29
C PRO A 140 -3.32 12.24 -10.31
N GLU A 141 -3.76 12.74 -11.46
CA GLU A 141 -2.86 13.34 -12.44
C GLU A 141 -2.46 14.75 -11.99
N TYR A 142 -1.16 15.06 -12.10
CA TYR A 142 -0.64 16.41 -11.95
C TYR A 142 -0.41 17.04 -13.32
N LYS A 143 -1.18 18.07 -13.66
CA LYS A 143 -1.16 18.72 -14.97
C LYS A 143 -1.38 20.22 -14.84
N ASN A 144 -0.64 21.02 -15.64
CA ASN A 144 -0.75 22.48 -15.67
C ASN A 144 -0.60 23.13 -14.27
N GLY A 145 0.29 22.60 -13.44
CA GLY A 145 0.56 23.14 -12.11
C GLY A 145 -0.45 22.75 -11.03
N GLN A 146 -1.39 21.86 -11.31
CA GLN A 146 -2.45 21.46 -10.39
C GLN A 146 -2.65 19.95 -10.38
N TYR A 147 -3.07 19.44 -9.23
CA TYR A 147 -3.54 18.08 -9.09
C TYR A 147 -5.00 17.95 -9.51
N GLU A 148 -5.32 16.81 -10.07
CA GLU A 148 -6.69 16.34 -10.21
C GLU A 148 -7.35 16.26 -8.83
N THR A 149 -8.62 16.72 -8.71
CA THR A 149 -9.39 16.60 -7.46
C THR A 149 -9.84 15.15 -7.25
N LYS A 150 -10.25 14.80 -6.02
CA LYS A 150 -10.79 13.47 -5.70
C LYS A 150 -12.00 13.11 -6.59
N GLU A 151 -12.86 14.08 -6.82
CA GLU A 151 -14.06 13.92 -7.69
C GLU A 151 -13.67 13.73 -9.15
N SER A 152 -12.71 14.51 -9.67
CA SER A 152 -12.22 14.38 -11.05
C SER A 152 -11.52 13.05 -11.27
N TYR A 153 -10.71 12.60 -10.29
CA TYR A 153 -10.06 11.29 -10.31
C TYR A 153 -11.10 10.15 -10.38
N GLN A 154 -12.11 10.16 -9.52
CA GLN A 154 -13.19 9.16 -9.53
C GLN A 154 -13.98 9.18 -10.85
N LYS A 155 -14.28 10.38 -11.37
CA LYS A 155 -14.95 10.54 -12.64
C LYS A 155 -14.13 9.95 -13.80
N ARG A 156 -12.83 10.22 -13.84
CA ARG A 156 -11.92 9.67 -14.86
C ARG A 156 -11.89 8.14 -14.83
N LEU A 157 -11.82 7.53 -13.64
CA LEU A 157 -11.90 6.07 -13.49
C LEU A 157 -13.24 5.53 -14.01
N LEU A 158 -14.35 6.16 -13.61
CA LEU A 158 -15.69 5.72 -14.00
C LEU A 158 -15.92 5.81 -15.53
N GLU A 159 -15.47 6.88 -16.16
CA GLU A 159 -15.55 7.08 -17.60
C GLU A 159 -14.74 6.03 -18.36
N ASP A 160 -13.50 5.77 -17.93
CA ASP A 160 -12.63 4.76 -18.53
C ASP A 160 -13.23 3.35 -18.44
N PHE A 161 -13.67 2.95 -17.24
CA PHE A 161 -14.21 1.61 -17.03
C PHE A 161 -15.54 1.39 -17.76
N LYS A 162 -16.40 2.41 -17.80
CA LYS A 162 -17.62 2.37 -18.62
C LYS A 162 -17.30 2.24 -20.11
N HIS A 163 -16.31 3.00 -20.58
CA HIS A 163 -15.88 2.95 -21.98
C HIS A 163 -15.36 1.56 -22.32
N SER A 164 -14.45 1.01 -21.51
CA SER A 164 -13.93 -0.35 -21.72
C SER A 164 -15.05 -1.39 -21.75
N SER A 165 -15.96 -1.36 -20.77
CA SER A 165 -17.06 -2.32 -20.69
C SER A 165 -17.99 -2.21 -21.92
N GLN A 166 -18.32 -0.99 -22.35
CA GLN A 166 -19.19 -0.75 -23.51
C GLN A 166 -18.50 -1.16 -24.82
N THR A 167 -17.21 -0.88 -24.98
CA THR A 167 -16.45 -1.29 -26.17
C THR A 167 -16.43 -2.83 -26.30
N ILE A 168 -16.12 -3.55 -25.21
CA ILE A 168 -16.16 -5.01 -25.21
C ILE A 168 -17.58 -5.49 -25.58
N PHE A 169 -18.61 -4.93 -24.97
CA PHE A 169 -20.00 -5.31 -25.28
C PHE A 169 -20.36 -5.08 -26.75
N ASN A 170 -19.95 -3.96 -27.33
CA ASN A 170 -20.27 -3.63 -28.74
C ASN A 170 -19.64 -4.62 -29.73
N HIS A 171 -18.45 -5.13 -29.46
CA HIS A 171 -17.74 -6.06 -30.33
C HIS A 171 -18.09 -7.53 -30.06
N ILE A 172 -18.27 -7.90 -28.79
CA ILE A 172 -18.41 -9.29 -28.36
C ILE A 172 -19.88 -9.67 -28.11
N GLY A 173 -20.73 -8.68 -27.75
CA GLY A 173 -22.12 -8.92 -27.34
C GLY A 173 -22.30 -9.33 -25.88
N LYS A 174 -21.21 -9.40 -25.11
CA LYS A 174 -21.22 -9.69 -23.68
C LYS A 174 -20.44 -8.61 -22.91
N LYS A 175 -20.97 -8.17 -21.77
CA LYS A 175 -20.25 -7.29 -20.86
C LYS A 175 -19.18 -8.07 -20.09
N PRO A 176 -17.99 -7.51 -19.88
CA PRO A 176 -17.02 -8.10 -18.97
C PRO A 176 -17.52 -8.02 -17.53
N ARG A 177 -17.31 -9.07 -16.76
CA ARG A 177 -17.58 -9.10 -15.31
C ARG A 177 -16.31 -9.05 -14.47
N ILE A 178 -15.16 -9.02 -15.13
CA ILE A 178 -13.82 -9.01 -14.54
C ILE A 178 -13.09 -7.77 -15.04
N ILE A 179 -12.43 -7.06 -14.12
CA ILE A 179 -11.38 -6.08 -14.43
C ILE A 179 -10.03 -6.65 -14.00
N VAL A 180 -9.06 -6.59 -14.89
CA VAL A 180 -7.67 -6.94 -14.63
C VAL A 180 -6.87 -5.65 -14.51
N TRP A 181 -6.26 -5.41 -13.37
CA TRP A 181 -5.60 -4.14 -13.11
C TRP A 181 -4.28 -4.00 -13.86
N PRO A 182 -4.08 -2.92 -14.66
CA PRO A 182 -2.78 -2.60 -15.23
C PRO A 182 -1.68 -2.58 -14.17
N TYR A 183 -0.54 -3.23 -14.45
CA TYR A 183 0.57 -3.40 -13.50
C TYR A 183 0.20 -4.16 -12.22
N GLY A 184 -0.98 -4.76 -12.15
CA GLY A 184 -1.51 -5.41 -10.95
C GLY A 184 -1.89 -4.45 -9.82
N GLN A 185 -1.90 -3.13 -10.05
CA GLN A 185 -2.03 -2.11 -9.02
C GLN A 185 -3.42 -1.45 -9.03
N PHE A 186 -4.00 -1.29 -7.86
CA PHE A 186 -5.32 -0.69 -7.67
C PHE A 186 -5.43 -0.04 -6.27
N ASN A 187 -6.51 0.68 -6.02
CA ASN A 187 -6.93 1.15 -4.70
C ASN A 187 -8.43 0.88 -4.49
N ASP A 188 -8.92 1.08 -3.28
CA ASP A 188 -10.32 0.75 -2.97
C ASP A 188 -11.31 1.60 -3.78
N ILE A 189 -10.98 2.87 -4.09
CA ILE A 189 -11.81 3.73 -4.96
C ILE A 189 -11.92 3.15 -6.36
N ALA A 190 -10.83 2.62 -6.93
CA ALA A 190 -10.87 2.00 -8.26
C ALA A 190 -11.75 0.73 -8.24
N VAL A 191 -11.67 -0.09 -7.18
CA VAL A 191 -12.52 -1.27 -7.00
C VAL A 191 -14.00 -0.89 -6.92
N GLU A 192 -14.35 0.08 -6.07
CA GLU A 192 -15.74 0.52 -5.93
C GLU A 192 -16.28 1.15 -7.22
N THR A 193 -15.43 1.81 -7.99
CA THR A 193 -15.78 2.35 -9.30
C THR A 193 -16.00 1.23 -10.33
N ALA A 194 -15.17 0.19 -10.34
CA ALA A 194 -15.33 -0.96 -11.23
C ALA A 194 -16.65 -1.72 -10.97
N LYS A 195 -17.04 -1.87 -9.70
CA LYS A 195 -18.34 -2.45 -9.33
C LYS A 195 -19.51 -1.69 -9.93
N GLN A 196 -19.44 -0.36 -10.02
CA GLN A 196 -20.48 0.48 -10.63
C GLN A 196 -20.62 0.27 -12.15
N THR A 197 -19.66 -0.42 -12.77
CA THR A 197 -19.63 -0.73 -14.21
C THR A 197 -19.84 -2.21 -14.50
N ASP A 198 -20.49 -2.93 -13.58
CA ASP A 198 -20.80 -4.36 -13.65
C ASP A 198 -19.57 -5.29 -13.64
N MET A 199 -18.41 -4.81 -13.15
CA MET A 199 -17.17 -5.59 -13.00
C MET A 199 -16.83 -5.81 -11.51
N PRO A 200 -17.55 -6.69 -10.80
CA PRO A 200 -17.37 -6.92 -9.36
C PRO A 200 -16.13 -7.76 -9.01
N TYR A 201 -15.56 -8.46 -9.98
CA TYR A 201 -14.37 -9.28 -9.80
C TYR A 201 -13.16 -8.55 -10.33
N HIS A 202 -12.07 -8.54 -9.56
CA HIS A 202 -10.87 -7.84 -9.97
C HIS A 202 -9.60 -8.68 -9.74
N PHE A 203 -8.74 -8.67 -10.74
CA PHE A 203 -7.52 -9.45 -10.76
C PHE A 203 -6.31 -8.53 -10.66
N SER A 204 -5.36 -8.91 -9.77
CA SER A 204 -4.11 -8.19 -9.58
C SER A 204 -2.91 -9.12 -9.74
N LEU A 205 -1.72 -8.56 -9.64
CA LEU A 205 -0.48 -9.30 -9.42
C LEU A 205 -0.15 -9.23 -7.92
N GLY A 206 0.41 -10.29 -7.33
CA GLY A 206 0.83 -10.22 -5.95
C GLY A 206 0.89 -11.53 -5.18
N GLU A 207 1.20 -11.41 -3.88
CA GLU A 207 1.58 -12.49 -2.97
C GLU A 207 0.41 -13.39 -2.49
N LYS A 208 -0.80 -13.19 -2.97
CA LYS A 208 -1.91 -14.05 -2.58
C LYS A 208 -1.74 -15.44 -3.21
N LEU A 209 -1.15 -16.35 -2.48
CA LEU A 209 -0.84 -17.72 -2.93
C LEU A 209 -2.09 -18.56 -3.20
N ILE A 210 -3.21 -18.26 -2.53
CA ILE A 210 -4.46 -19.00 -2.67
C ILE A 210 -5.61 -18.04 -2.79
N ASN A 211 -6.41 -18.23 -3.84
CA ASN A 211 -7.70 -17.60 -3.96
C ASN A 211 -8.79 -18.60 -3.51
N LYS A 212 -9.84 -18.10 -2.88
CA LYS A 212 -10.97 -18.91 -2.41
C LYS A 212 -12.20 -18.62 -3.27
N VAL A 213 -13.08 -19.61 -3.38
CA VAL A 213 -14.42 -19.39 -3.97
C VAL A 213 -15.12 -18.29 -3.18
N GLY A 214 -15.69 -17.32 -3.88
CA GLY A 214 -16.31 -16.13 -3.28
C GLY A 214 -15.40 -14.93 -3.14
N ASP A 215 -14.08 -15.08 -3.33
CA ASP A 215 -13.18 -13.92 -3.38
C ASP A 215 -13.54 -12.99 -4.54
N ARG A 216 -13.57 -11.69 -4.26
CA ARG A 216 -13.72 -10.64 -5.29
C ARG A 216 -12.38 -10.16 -5.83
N HIS A 217 -11.33 -10.29 -5.03
CA HIS A 217 -9.95 -10.00 -5.38
C HIS A 217 -9.18 -11.28 -5.64
N ILE A 218 -8.69 -11.45 -6.86
CA ILE A 218 -7.92 -12.61 -7.30
C ILE A 218 -6.46 -12.17 -7.51
N GLY A 219 -5.58 -12.66 -6.65
CA GLY A 219 -4.13 -12.51 -6.80
C GLY A 219 -3.59 -13.51 -7.82
N ARG A 220 -2.59 -13.10 -8.63
CA ARG A 220 -2.00 -13.92 -9.70
C ARG A 220 -0.48 -13.92 -9.63
N LEU A 221 0.12 -15.02 -10.05
CA LEU A 221 1.55 -15.10 -10.34
C LEU A 221 1.81 -14.59 -11.77
N LEU A 222 2.68 -13.60 -11.90
CA LEU A 222 3.16 -13.16 -13.22
C LEU A 222 4.22 -14.13 -13.75
N LEU A 223 3.96 -14.74 -14.90
CA LEU A 223 4.94 -15.56 -15.63
C LEU A 223 5.67 -14.70 -16.66
N ASN A 224 7.00 -14.77 -16.64
CA ASN A 224 7.88 -14.10 -17.59
C ASN A 224 9.00 -15.06 -18.06
N THR A 225 9.95 -14.56 -18.85
CA THR A 225 11.06 -15.36 -19.37
C THR A 225 12.00 -15.91 -18.29
N GLU A 226 11.97 -15.35 -17.10
CA GLU A 226 12.80 -15.75 -15.95
C GLU A 226 12.07 -16.72 -15.01
N THR A 227 10.75 -16.90 -15.20
CA THR A 227 9.94 -17.78 -14.37
C THR A 227 10.16 -19.24 -14.75
N ASP A 228 10.98 -19.93 -14.00
CA ASP A 228 11.24 -21.34 -14.17
C ASP A 228 10.17 -22.25 -13.52
N LEU A 229 10.25 -23.54 -13.78
CA LEU A 229 9.32 -24.53 -13.20
C LEU A 229 9.46 -24.63 -11.67
N ALA A 230 10.64 -24.34 -11.11
CA ALA A 230 10.84 -24.37 -9.66
C ALA A 230 10.05 -23.25 -8.99
N THR A 231 10.07 -22.05 -9.56
CA THR A 231 9.26 -20.91 -9.10
C THR A 231 7.77 -21.22 -9.13
N ILE A 232 7.26 -21.78 -10.23
CA ILE A 232 5.85 -22.19 -10.34
C ILE A 232 5.51 -23.25 -9.29
N LYS A 233 6.37 -24.27 -9.14
CA LYS A 233 6.19 -25.33 -8.16
C LYS A 233 6.14 -24.79 -6.73
N ASN A 234 7.07 -23.91 -6.37
CA ASN A 234 7.09 -23.28 -5.03
C ASN A 234 5.82 -22.47 -4.78
N TYR A 235 5.40 -21.65 -5.74
CA TYR A 235 4.17 -20.89 -5.66
C TYR A 235 2.94 -21.78 -5.47
N LEU A 236 2.77 -22.82 -6.29
CA LEU A 236 1.62 -23.72 -6.22
C LEU A 236 1.64 -24.63 -4.98
N ASN A 237 2.82 -24.99 -4.49
CA ASN A 237 2.99 -25.78 -3.26
C ASN A 237 2.97 -24.90 -1.99
N ARG A 238 2.79 -23.58 -2.12
CA ARG A 238 2.68 -22.66 -0.97
C ARG A 238 3.94 -22.64 -0.11
N VAL A 239 5.10 -22.74 -0.74
CA VAL A 239 6.37 -22.58 -0.03
C VAL A 239 6.52 -21.09 0.26
N ASP A 240 6.36 -20.71 1.52
CA ASP A 240 6.63 -19.35 1.96
C ASP A 240 8.11 -19.05 1.70
N GLU A 241 8.39 -17.88 1.11
CA GLU A 241 9.77 -17.39 1.07
C GLU A 241 10.27 -17.19 2.50
N GLU A 242 11.52 -17.60 2.76
CA GLU A 242 12.16 -17.35 4.06
C GLU A 242 12.03 -15.88 4.42
N ARG A 243 11.62 -15.60 5.66
CA ARG A 243 11.53 -14.23 6.18
C ARG A 243 12.88 -13.55 6.03
N LYS A 244 12.96 -12.59 5.13
CA LYS A 244 14.17 -11.77 4.95
C LYS A 244 14.43 -10.98 6.23
N ILE A 245 15.70 -10.90 6.64
CA ILE A 245 16.12 -10.05 7.76
C ILE A 245 15.74 -8.61 7.41
N GLN A 246 14.87 -8.01 8.21
CA GLN A 246 14.50 -6.61 8.06
C GLN A 246 15.60 -5.70 8.63
N ARG A 247 16.03 -4.75 7.80
CA ARG A 247 16.92 -3.64 8.20
C ARG A 247 16.19 -2.34 7.97
N VAL A 248 15.79 -1.71 9.05
CA VAL A 248 14.94 -0.52 9.05
C VAL A 248 15.75 0.72 9.36
N VAL A 249 15.46 1.83 8.70
CA VAL A 249 16.03 3.13 9.01
C VAL A 249 14.97 4.22 9.00
N HIS A 250 15.06 5.16 9.94
CA HIS A 250 14.30 6.40 9.90
C HIS A 250 15.01 7.42 9.01
N ILE A 251 14.28 8.07 8.14
CA ILE A 251 14.76 9.15 7.29
C ILE A 251 13.91 10.38 7.55
N ASP A 252 14.58 11.39 8.08
CA ASP A 252 14.04 12.71 8.29
C ASP A 252 14.14 13.52 6.99
N LEU A 253 12.99 13.93 6.44
CA LEU A 253 12.94 14.70 5.20
C LEU A 253 13.45 16.13 5.35
N ASP A 254 13.50 16.69 6.55
CA ASP A 254 14.08 18.00 6.78
C ASP A 254 15.58 18.04 6.41
N TYR A 255 16.29 16.89 6.51
CA TYR A 255 17.69 16.75 6.06
C TYR A 255 17.84 16.42 4.56
N VAL A 256 16.77 16.02 3.88
CA VAL A 256 16.78 15.79 2.42
C VAL A 256 16.32 17.03 1.67
N TYR A 257 15.40 17.75 2.25
CA TYR A 257 14.87 19.00 1.70
C TYR A 257 15.98 20.03 1.50
N ASP A 258 15.90 20.75 0.40
CA ASP A 258 16.72 21.94 0.13
C ASP A 258 15.89 22.92 -0.71
N ILE A 259 16.06 24.22 -0.47
CA ILE A 259 15.41 25.26 -1.27
C ILE A 259 15.92 25.25 -2.71
N ASP A 260 17.20 24.92 -2.91
CA ASP A 260 17.76 24.62 -4.22
C ASP A 260 17.37 23.20 -4.65
N LYS A 261 16.49 23.13 -5.65
CA LYS A 261 16.00 21.84 -6.18
C LYS A 261 17.10 20.94 -6.77
N LYS A 262 18.22 21.51 -7.23
CA LYS A 262 19.37 20.73 -7.70
C LYS A 262 20.11 20.10 -6.50
N GLN A 263 20.26 20.84 -5.41
CA GLN A 263 20.86 20.28 -4.21
C GLN A 263 19.95 19.23 -3.57
N GLN A 264 18.64 19.48 -3.50
CA GLN A 264 17.65 18.50 -3.04
C GLN A 264 17.71 17.20 -3.86
N ALA A 265 17.85 17.28 -5.17
CA ALA A 265 18.00 16.08 -6.02
C ALA A 265 19.29 15.32 -5.71
N LYS A 266 20.43 16.02 -5.47
CA LYS A 266 21.69 15.39 -5.03
C LYS A 266 21.56 14.72 -3.65
N ASN A 267 20.82 15.36 -2.74
CA ASN A 267 20.58 14.77 -1.41
C ASN A 267 19.78 13.45 -1.54
N LEU A 268 18.78 13.42 -2.40
CA LEU A 268 18.00 12.22 -2.69
C LEU A 268 18.87 11.11 -3.32
N ASP A 269 19.73 11.45 -4.30
CA ASP A 269 20.60 10.46 -4.93
C ASP A 269 21.58 9.85 -3.91
N LYS A 270 22.18 10.68 -3.02
CA LYS A 270 23.02 10.19 -1.92
C LYS A 270 22.25 9.33 -0.93
N LEU A 271 20.99 9.67 -0.64
CA LEU A 271 20.14 8.85 0.22
C LEU A 271 19.94 7.46 -0.40
N ILE A 272 19.56 7.38 -1.67
CA ILE A 272 19.35 6.12 -2.37
C ILE A 272 20.61 5.26 -2.38
N GLU A 273 21.78 5.88 -2.66
CA GLU A 273 23.07 5.20 -2.62
C GLU A 273 23.37 4.62 -1.23
N ARG A 274 23.14 5.38 -0.15
CA ARG A 274 23.33 4.90 1.22
C ARG A 274 22.38 3.75 1.56
N ILE A 275 21.12 3.87 1.22
CA ILE A 275 20.11 2.81 1.43
C ILE A 275 20.56 1.51 0.78
N HIS A 276 21.04 1.57 -0.47
CA HIS A 276 21.56 0.41 -1.18
C HIS A 276 22.82 -0.16 -0.50
N ASN A 277 23.81 0.68 -0.20
CA ASN A 277 25.10 0.25 0.34
C ASN A 277 24.99 -0.38 1.75
N TYR A 278 24.04 0.04 2.56
CA TYR A 278 23.77 -0.54 3.87
C TYR A 278 22.81 -1.74 3.85
N GLY A 279 22.30 -2.12 2.67
CA GLY A 279 21.36 -3.23 2.52
C GLY A 279 20.07 -3.01 3.32
N ILE A 280 19.61 -1.77 3.38
CA ILE A 280 18.32 -1.44 4.03
C ILE A 280 17.19 -2.10 3.25
N THR A 281 16.19 -2.59 3.97
CA THR A 281 15.00 -3.23 3.38
C THR A 281 13.75 -2.40 3.56
N THR A 282 13.69 -1.58 4.62
CA THR A 282 12.52 -0.78 4.96
C THR A 282 12.95 0.61 5.42
N VAL A 283 12.28 1.63 4.92
CA VAL A 283 12.50 3.04 5.29
C VAL A 283 11.26 3.59 5.97
N TYR A 284 11.41 4.12 7.16
CA TYR A 284 10.44 4.98 7.82
C TYR A 284 10.73 6.42 7.40
N LEU A 285 9.94 6.93 6.44
CA LEU A 285 10.16 8.22 5.79
C LEU A 285 9.24 9.27 6.42
N GLN A 286 9.83 10.30 7.05
CA GLN A 286 9.08 11.41 7.62
C GLN A 286 8.25 12.11 6.54
N ALA A 287 6.94 12.27 6.79
CA ALA A 287 6.02 12.95 5.87
C ALA A 287 5.64 14.37 6.33
N PHE A 288 6.12 14.79 7.47
CA PHE A 288 5.90 16.11 8.07
C PHE A 288 7.21 16.89 8.18
N SER A 289 7.13 18.18 8.47
CA SER A 289 8.27 19.05 8.68
C SER A 289 8.29 19.54 10.13
N ASP A 290 9.45 19.39 10.76
CA ASP A 290 9.75 19.78 12.14
C ASP A 290 11.19 20.36 12.19
N PRO A 291 11.41 21.54 11.60
CA PRO A 291 12.77 22.08 11.45
C PRO A 291 13.41 22.56 12.75
N ASP A 292 12.64 22.80 13.78
CA ASP A 292 13.13 23.21 15.10
C ASP A 292 13.32 22.02 16.07
N GLY A 293 12.92 20.80 15.65
CA GLY A 293 13.13 19.58 16.39
C GLY A 293 12.26 19.45 17.65
N ASN A 294 11.11 20.13 17.69
CA ASN A 294 10.22 20.06 18.84
C ASN A 294 9.21 18.91 18.79
N GLY A 295 9.27 18.09 17.75
CA GLY A 295 8.42 16.91 17.54
C GLY A 295 6.99 17.21 17.08
N VAL A 296 6.69 18.48 16.71
CA VAL A 296 5.37 18.90 16.26
C VAL A 296 5.40 19.21 14.76
N ALA A 297 4.42 18.73 14.03
CA ALA A 297 4.32 19.02 12.61
C ALA A 297 3.88 20.46 12.36
N ASP A 298 4.79 21.32 11.92
CA ASP A 298 4.55 22.70 11.53
C ASP A 298 4.00 22.83 10.11
N ALA A 299 4.44 21.92 9.23
CA ALA A 299 4.07 21.81 7.84
C ALA A 299 4.13 20.35 7.40
N LEU A 300 3.68 20.04 6.19
CA LEU A 300 3.74 18.70 5.61
C LEU A 300 4.56 18.70 4.31
N TYR A 301 5.03 17.52 3.91
CA TYR A 301 5.74 17.29 2.65
C TYR A 301 4.84 16.73 1.54
N PHE A 302 3.52 16.93 1.68
CA PHE A 302 2.51 16.55 0.70
C PHE A 302 1.32 17.54 0.76
N PRO A 303 0.54 17.69 -0.32
CA PRO A 303 -0.63 18.55 -0.34
C PRO A 303 -1.68 18.12 0.68
N ASN A 304 -2.25 19.09 1.40
CA ASN A 304 -3.32 18.89 2.39
C ASN A 304 -4.12 20.19 2.59
N GLN A 305 -5.23 20.10 3.34
CA GLN A 305 -6.14 21.24 3.54
C GLN A 305 -5.85 22.08 4.79
N TYR A 306 -5.05 21.60 5.75
CA TYR A 306 -4.99 22.18 7.10
C TYR A 306 -3.64 22.79 7.47
N LEU A 307 -2.56 22.22 6.98
CA LEU A 307 -1.21 22.67 7.31
C LEU A 307 -0.50 23.23 6.07
N PRO A 308 0.47 24.13 6.24
CA PRO A 308 1.33 24.54 5.15
C PRO A 308 2.01 23.34 4.51
N VAL A 309 2.25 23.41 3.20
CA VAL A 309 3.11 22.47 2.49
C VAL A 309 4.49 23.10 2.40
N ARG A 310 5.48 22.53 3.09
CA ARG A 310 6.87 23.02 3.01
C ARG A 310 7.46 22.80 1.62
N ASP A 311 7.24 21.61 1.11
CA ASP A 311 7.53 21.22 -0.26
C ASP A 311 6.77 19.92 -0.59
N ASP A 312 6.38 19.75 -1.83
CA ASP A 312 5.66 18.54 -2.27
C ASP A 312 6.64 17.47 -2.75
N ILE A 313 7.35 16.84 -1.81
CA ILE A 313 8.43 15.90 -2.09
C ILE A 313 8.24 14.49 -1.54
N PHE A 314 7.36 14.29 -0.58
CA PHE A 314 7.17 12.98 0.04
C PHE A 314 6.82 11.90 -1.01
N GLY A 315 5.82 12.18 -1.87
CA GLY A 315 5.40 11.23 -2.90
C GLY A 315 6.50 10.90 -3.91
N ARG A 316 7.32 11.90 -4.30
CA ARG A 316 8.49 11.69 -5.16
C ARG A 316 9.52 10.79 -4.50
N ILE A 317 9.91 11.10 -3.25
CA ILE A 317 10.99 10.40 -2.56
C ILE A 317 10.57 8.97 -2.24
N ALA A 318 9.34 8.78 -1.74
CA ALA A 318 8.78 7.45 -1.48
C ALA A 318 8.80 6.58 -2.75
N TRP A 319 8.36 7.11 -3.89
CA TRP A 319 8.37 6.40 -5.17
C TRP A 319 9.79 6.06 -5.66
N GLN A 320 10.73 7.00 -5.53
CA GLN A 320 12.13 6.77 -5.91
C GLN A 320 12.81 5.70 -5.03
N LEU A 321 12.54 5.69 -3.72
CA LEU A 321 13.03 4.66 -2.81
C LEU A 321 12.49 3.27 -3.17
N GLN A 322 11.19 3.17 -3.46
CA GLN A 322 10.58 1.91 -3.87
C GLN A 322 11.13 1.41 -5.22
N THR A 323 11.26 2.29 -6.21
CA THR A 323 11.58 1.88 -7.60
C THR A 323 13.08 1.79 -7.88
N ARG A 324 13.93 2.60 -7.23
CA ARG A 324 15.38 2.63 -7.45
C ARG A 324 16.16 1.87 -6.38
N ALA A 325 15.73 1.91 -5.11
CA ALA A 325 16.38 1.19 -4.04
C ALA A 325 15.74 -0.17 -3.73
N GLY A 326 14.50 -0.43 -4.24
CA GLY A 326 13.80 -1.69 -4.02
C GLY A 326 13.41 -1.94 -2.57
N VAL A 327 13.13 -0.87 -1.80
CA VAL A 327 12.80 -0.95 -0.38
C VAL A 327 11.33 -0.68 -0.13
N GLU A 328 10.80 -1.22 0.97
CA GLU A 328 9.50 -0.80 1.49
C GLU A 328 9.61 0.59 2.12
N VAL A 329 8.61 1.43 1.89
CA VAL A 329 8.52 2.76 2.48
C VAL A 329 7.28 2.85 3.36
N TYR A 330 7.46 3.18 4.62
CA TYR A 330 6.39 3.52 5.54
C TYR A 330 6.37 5.03 5.74
N ALA A 331 5.21 5.65 5.61
CA ALA A 331 5.06 7.05 5.95
C ALA A 331 5.16 7.21 7.48
N TRP A 332 6.12 7.97 7.95
CA TRP A 332 6.27 8.31 9.36
C TRP A 332 5.47 9.58 9.64
N MET A 333 4.40 9.46 10.44
CA MET A 333 3.41 10.50 10.66
C MET A 333 3.10 10.71 12.15
N PRO A 334 2.90 11.95 12.59
CA PRO A 334 2.34 12.24 13.90
C PRO A 334 0.91 11.69 14.03
N VAL A 335 0.51 11.35 15.25
CA VAL A 335 -0.86 10.97 15.59
C VAL A 335 -1.63 12.17 16.16
N LEU A 336 -1.01 12.92 17.05
CA LEU A 336 -1.62 14.06 17.76
C LEU A 336 -0.83 15.36 17.60
N ALA A 337 0.49 15.28 17.33
CA ALA A 337 1.39 16.44 17.36
C ALA A 337 1.34 17.25 16.06
N PHE A 338 0.26 18.03 15.89
CA PHE A 338 0.09 18.95 14.77
C PHE A 338 -0.12 20.39 15.29
N ASP A 339 0.64 21.35 14.77
CA ASP A 339 0.41 22.75 15.08
C ASP A 339 -0.72 23.35 14.27
N LEU A 340 -1.92 23.29 14.81
CA LEU A 340 -3.12 23.89 14.22
C LEU A 340 -3.45 25.28 14.81
N ARG A 341 -2.62 25.82 15.70
CA ARG A 341 -2.80 27.16 16.26
C ARG A 341 -2.88 28.19 15.14
N ASN A 342 -3.84 29.09 15.21
CA ASN A 342 -4.08 30.12 14.18
C ASN A 342 -4.48 29.61 12.78
N LYS A 343 -4.61 28.29 12.60
CA LYS A 343 -4.99 27.66 11.31
C LYS A 343 -6.40 27.07 11.35
N VAL A 344 -6.77 26.50 12.49
CA VAL A 344 -8.08 25.92 12.71
C VAL A 344 -8.70 26.54 13.96
N LYS A 345 -9.85 27.21 13.79
CA LYS A 345 -10.64 27.68 14.91
C LYS A 345 -11.17 26.51 15.72
N ASP A 346 -11.08 26.59 17.04
CA ASP A 346 -11.58 25.58 17.97
C ASP A 346 -10.81 24.24 17.95
N ALA A 347 -9.55 24.22 17.50
CA ALA A 347 -8.66 23.08 17.75
C ALA A 347 -8.37 22.99 19.26
N GLU A 348 -8.62 21.82 19.85
CA GLU A 348 -8.40 21.59 21.27
C GLU A 348 -7.13 20.76 21.48
N TYR A 349 -6.31 21.18 22.43
CA TYR A 349 -5.08 20.47 22.79
C TYR A 349 -5.28 19.65 24.06
N VAL A 350 -4.40 18.68 24.26
CA VAL A 350 -4.35 17.90 25.50
C VAL A 350 -4.13 18.86 26.68
N ILE A 351 -4.96 18.75 27.69
CA ILE A 351 -4.93 19.59 28.88
C ILE A 351 -4.27 18.85 30.05
N ASP A 352 -3.33 19.49 30.72
CA ASP A 352 -2.83 19.07 32.01
C ASP A 352 -3.85 19.40 33.10
N SER A 353 -4.43 18.38 33.71
CA SER A 353 -5.49 18.53 34.76
C SER A 353 -5.01 19.28 36.00
N ARG A 354 -3.70 19.31 36.26
CA ARG A 354 -3.10 20.07 37.40
C ARG A 354 -3.17 21.58 37.18
N THR A 355 -3.10 22.01 35.93
CA THR A 355 -2.99 23.44 35.58
C THR A 355 -4.21 23.99 34.84
N GLY A 356 -5.03 23.10 34.27
CA GLY A 356 -6.15 23.47 33.40
C GLY A 356 -5.71 24.11 32.07
N LYS A 357 -4.44 23.98 31.69
CA LYS A 357 -3.84 24.57 30.49
C LYS A 357 -3.35 23.45 29.53
N PRO A 358 -3.11 23.77 28.25
CA PRO A 358 -2.46 22.83 27.34
C PRO A 358 -1.20 22.26 27.96
N SER A 359 -1.07 20.94 27.87
CA SER A 359 0.06 20.21 28.43
C SER A 359 1.38 20.68 27.80
N LYS A 360 2.43 20.71 28.60
CA LYS A 360 3.82 20.98 28.20
C LYS A 360 4.71 19.73 28.26
N GLU A 361 4.11 18.59 28.55
CA GLU A 361 4.82 17.31 28.57
C GLU A 361 5.17 16.91 27.14
N SER A 362 6.44 17.02 26.77
CA SER A 362 7.00 16.74 25.43
C SER A 362 6.33 17.54 24.30
N TYR A 363 5.51 16.93 23.48
CA TYR A 363 4.90 17.52 22.29
C TYR A 363 3.65 18.36 22.59
N LEU A 364 3.40 19.37 21.75
CA LEU A 364 2.08 20.01 21.68
C LEU A 364 1.13 19.05 20.95
N ARG A 365 0.20 18.43 21.66
CA ARG A 365 -0.67 17.37 21.15
C ARG A 365 -2.13 17.80 21.11
N LEU A 366 -2.78 17.52 19.99
CA LEU A 366 -4.24 17.66 19.85
C LEU A 366 -4.95 16.65 20.76
N SER A 367 -6.06 17.05 21.37
CA SER A 367 -6.86 16.15 22.18
C SER A 367 -7.43 15.00 21.34
N PRO A 368 -7.18 13.72 21.68
CA PRO A 368 -7.74 12.57 21.00
C PRO A 368 -9.25 12.39 21.28
N TYR A 369 -9.81 13.15 22.21
CA TYR A 369 -11.22 13.11 22.60
C TYR A 369 -12.08 14.18 21.89
N ASN A 370 -11.45 15.13 21.20
CA ASN A 370 -12.17 16.12 20.40
C ASN A 370 -12.47 15.56 19.00
N ARG A 371 -13.75 15.38 18.70
CA ARG A 371 -14.19 14.82 17.40
C ARG A 371 -13.71 15.64 16.20
N LYS A 372 -13.66 16.97 16.33
CA LYS A 372 -13.19 17.84 15.24
C LYS A 372 -11.70 17.61 14.95
N ASN A 373 -10.87 17.47 15.98
CA ASN A 373 -9.46 17.13 15.82
C ASN A 373 -9.30 15.80 15.08
N ILE A 374 -10.06 14.76 15.50
CA ILE A 374 -10.00 13.44 14.87
C ILE A 374 -10.33 13.52 13.38
N GLU A 375 -11.39 14.24 13.00
CA GLU A 375 -11.77 14.39 11.58
C GLU A 375 -10.71 15.16 10.77
N ILE A 376 -10.07 16.18 11.36
CA ILE A 376 -8.95 16.89 10.72
C ILE A 376 -7.77 15.96 10.48
N ILE A 377 -7.35 15.21 11.50
CA ILE A 377 -6.22 14.28 11.39
C ILE A 377 -6.53 13.19 10.35
N LYS A 378 -7.74 12.61 10.38
CA LYS A 378 -8.20 11.65 9.35
C LYS A 378 -8.15 12.24 7.95
N SER A 379 -8.54 13.50 7.77
CA SER A 379 -8.46 14.18 6.48
C SER A 379 -7.01 14.33 6.01
N ILE A 380 -6.08 14.68 6.89
CA ILE A 380 -4.63 14.76 6.58
C ILE A 380 -4.11 13.38 6.14
N TYR A 381 -4.45 12.31 6.85
CA TYR A 381 -4.06 10.95 6.48
C TYR A 381 -4.67 10.50 5.14
N ASN A 382 -5.93 10.85 4.88
CA ASN A 382 -6.57 10.58 3.60
C ASN A 382 -5.89 11.31 2.44
N ASP A 383 -5.50 12.58 2.64
CA ASP A 383 -4.74 13.35 1.66
C ASP A 383 -3.36 12.71 1.41
N LEU A 384 -2.66 12.25 2.44
CA LEU A 384 -1.38 11.54 2.29
C LEU A 384 -1.49 10.35 1.32
N SER A 385 -2.47 9.47 1.50
CA SER A 385 -2.65 8.31 0.63
C SER A 385 -3.15 8.67 -0.79
N PHE A 386 -3.86 9.78 -0.92
CA PHE A 386 -4.30 10.29 -2.22
C PHE A 386 -3.10 10.76 -3.07
N TYR A 387 -2.21 11.57 -2.49
CA TYR A 387 -1.10 12.17 -3.22
C TYR A 387 0.18 11.32 -3.27
N ALA A 388 0.34 10.33 -2.41
CA ALA A 388 1.56 9.53 -2.33
C ALA A 388 1.29 8.02 -2.31
N LYS A 389 2.29 7.24 -2.76
CA LYS A 389 2.25 5.76 -2.71
C LYS A 389 3.40 5.25 -1.84
N PHE A 390 3.06 4.42 -0.87
CA PHE A 390 3.94 3.83 0.12
C PHE A 390 3.39 2.48 0.59
N ASN A 391 4.13 1.72 1.40
CA ASN A 391 3.80 0.35 1.77
C ASN A 391 3.14 0.23 3.14
N GLY A 392 3.37 1.18 4.03
CA GLY A 392 2.86 1.15 5.40
C GLY A 392 2.88 2.51 6.07
N ILE A 393 2.42 2.53 7.32
CA ILE A 393 2.40 3.70 8.18
C ILE A 393 3.20 3.41 9.46
N LEU A 394 4.10 4.32 9.85
CA LEU A 394 4.66 4.38 11.19
C LEU A 394 3.95 5.50 11.96
N PHE A 395 3.25 5.16 13.00
CA PHE A 395 2.71 6.10 13.97
C PHE A 395 3.81 6.58 14.90
N HIS A 396 4.02 7.89 14.92
CA HIS A 396 5.04 8.56 15.72
C HIS A 396 4.82 8.32 17.23
N ASP A 397 5.84 8.59 18.03
CA ASP A 397 5.82 8.41 19.48
C ASP A 397 5.01 9.46 20.26
N ASP A 398 4.49 10.48 19.57
CA ASP A 398 3.60 11.52 20.12
C ASP A 398 2.23 10.98 20.60
N ALA A 399 1.90 9.75 20.24
CA ALA A 399 0.66 9.11 20.68
C ALA A 399 0.81 8.51 22.08
N PHE A 400 0.89 9.35 23.07
CA PHE A 400 0.87 9.00 24.49
C PHE A 400 0.01 9.99 25.30
N LEU A 401 -0.40 9.59 26.48
CA LEU A 401 -1.08 10.44 27.47
C LEU A 401 -0.55 10.11 28.85
N THR A 402 -0.22 11.16 29.61
CA THR A 402 0.24 11.00 30.99
C THR A 402 -0.93 10.78 31.95
N ASP A 403 -0.62 10.43 33.21
CA ASP A 403 -1.59 10.31 34.30
C ASP A 403 -2.38 11.61 34.56
N PHE A 404 -1.80 12.76 34.28
CA PHE A 404 -2.42 14.08 34.43
C PHE A 404 -3.15 14.58 33.17
N GLU A 405 -3.22 13.78 32.10
CA GLU A 405 -3.82 14.12 30.82
C GLU A 405 -4.99 13.21 30.48
N GLY A 406 -5.95 13.71 29.72
CA GLY A 406 -7.17 12.99 29.35
C GLY A 406 -8.36 13.32 30.23
N ASN A 407 -9.45 12.55 30.11
CA ASN A 407 -10.68 12.80 30.86
C ASN A 407 -10.49 12.46 32.35
N GLU A 408 -10.53 13.48 33.18
CA GLU A 408 -10.61 13.49 34.66
C GLU A 408 -9.56 12.65 35.42
N GLY A 409 -8.64 13.38 36.06
CA GLY A 409 -7.52 12.82 36.80
C GLY A 409 -7.91 11.95 38.00
N ASN A 410 -7.36 10.74 38.02
CA ASN A 410 -7.10 10.01 39.25
C ASN A 410 -5.60 9.67 39.28
N HIS A 411 -4.95 10.00 40.38
CA HIS A 411 -3.51 9.85 40.57
C HIS A 411 -3.11 8.38 40.77
N ALA A 412 -1.98 8.02 40.19
CA ALA A 412 -1.41 6.67 40.25
C ALA A 412 -1.20 6.17 41.69
N THR A 413 -1.67 4.98 41.95
CA THR A 413 -1.51 4.28 43.23
C THR A 413 -0.53 3.08 43.16
N GLY A 414 0.41 3.11 42.22
CA GLY A 414 1.42 2.04 42.05
C GLY A 414 0.95 0.76 41.35
N VAL A 415 -0.31 0.72 40.92
CA VAL A 415 -0.89 -0.34 40.08
C VAL A 415 -1.48 0.35 38.85
N VAL A 416 -1.20 -0.17 37.65
CA VAL A 416 -1.73 0.37 36.41
C VAL A 416 -3.25 0.45 36.47
N SER A 417 -3.77 1.67 36.47
CA SER A 417 -5.18 1.97 36.66
C SER A 417 -6.02 1.49 35.46
N SER A 418 -7.32 1.32 35.68
CA SER A 418 -8.25 1.07 34.59
C SER A 418 -8.31 2.23 33.59
N GLN A 419 -8.02 3.46 34.03
CA GLN A 419 -7.93 4.64 33.18
C GLN A 419 -6.73 4.62 32.24
N ALA A 420 -5.52 4.24 32.73
CA ALA A 420 -4.34 4.10 31.89
C ALA A 420 -4.59 3.09 30.77
N LYS A 421 -5.14 1.93 31.10
CA LYS A 421 -5.54 0.91 30.13
C LYS A 421 -6.55 1.43 29.12
N GLN A 422 -7.53 2.22 29.56
CA GLN A 422 -8.51 2.81 28.66
C GLN A 422 -7.86 3.82 27.72
N LYS A 423 -6.97 4.70 28.21
CA LYS A 423 -6.19 5.63 27.36
C LYS A 423 -5.35 4.90 26.32
N THR A 424 -4.71 3.76 26.69
CA THR A 424 -3.99 2.88 25.76
C THR A 424 -4.91 2.40 24.65
N LEU A 425 -6.10 1.90 24.97
CA LEU A 425 -7.09 1.42 23.99
C LEU A 425 -7.67 2.55 23.13
N ASP A 426 -7.91 3.73 23.70
CA ASP A 426 -8.40 4.90 22.99
C ASP A 426 -7.40 5.36 21.90
N LEU A 427 -6.10 5.41 22.24
CA LEU A 427 -5.04 5.75 21.29
C LEU A 427 -4.88 4.69 20.20
N ILE A 428 -5.02 3.40 20.52
CA ILE A 428 -5.05 2.32 19.53
C ILE A 428 -6.25 2.48 18.61
N SER A 429 -7.44 2.71 19.17
CA SER A 429 -8.66 2.94 18.39
C SER A 429 -8.51 4.14 17.44
N LEU A 430 -7.88 5.22 17.90
CA LEU A 430 -7.59 6.37 17.04
C LEU A 430 -6.66 5.99 15.88
N THR A 431 -5.54 5.30 16.15
CA THR A 431 -4.60 4.92 15.08
C THR A 431 -5.23 3.95 14.08
N HIS A 432 -6.15 3.07 14.51
CA HIS A 432 -6.94 2.26 13.59
C HIS A 432 -7.84 3.11 12.70
N GLN A 433 -8.50 4.14 13.24
CA GLN A 433 -9.29 5.10 12.44
C GLN A 433 -8.41 5.85 11.44
N LEU A 434 -7.16 6.19 11.79
CA LEU A 434 -6.20 6.82 10.88
C LEU A 434 -5.75 5.86 9.78
N SER A 435 -5.52 4.58 10.12
CA SER A 435 -5.27 3.52 9.12
C SER A 435 -6.45 3.37 8.16
N ASP A 436 -7.68 3.40 8.68
CA ASP A 436 -8.88 3.32 7.84
C ASP A 436 -9.01 4.54 6.90
N ALA A 437 -8.59 5.72 7.35
CA ALA A 437 -8.59 6.92 6.52
C ALA A 437 -7.60 6.87 5.35
N LEU A 438 -6.52 6.08 5.45
CA LEU A 438 -5.58 5.83 4.35
C LEU A 438 -6.15 4.89 3.27
N LYS A 439 -6.97 3.89 3.65
CA LYS A 439 -7.38 2.77 2.80
C LYS A 439 -7.98 3.16 1.45
N PRO A 440 -8.86 4.19 1.33
CA PRO A 440 -9.50 4.50 0.06
C PRO A 440 -8.55 4.69 -1.12
N TYR A 441 -7.41 5.33 -0.88
CA TYR A 441 -6.41 5.66 -1.90
C TYR A 441 -5.09 4.90 -1.74
N PHE A 442 -4.98 4.06 -0.70
CA PHE A 442 -3.78 3.26 -0.47
C PHE A 442 -3.55 2.28 -1.63
N LEU A 443 -2.27 2.13 -2.02
CA LEU A 443 -1.87 1.18 -3.05
C LEU A 443 -2.15 -0.26 -2.60
N ARG A 444 -3.00 -0.93 -3.36
CA ARG A 444 -3.29 -2.35 -3.25
C ARG A 444 -2.62 -3.13 -4.38
N GLY A 445 -2.73 -4.42 -4.36
CA GLY A 445 -2.14 -5.37 -5.28
C GLY A 445 -1.39 -6.41 -4.47
N SER A 446 -0.09 -6.40 -4.50
CA SER A 446 0.76 -7.26 -3.67
C SER A 446 0.78 -6.86 -2.19
N TYR A 447 0.22 -5.71 -1.83
CA TYR A 447 0.40 -5.11 -0.51
C TYR A 447 -0.92 -4.95 0.26
N SER A 448 -0.89 -5.29 1.55
CA SER A 448 -1.82 -4.75 2.55
C SER A 448 -1.15 -3.56 3.25
N LEU A 449 -1.94 -2.59 3.70
CA LEU A 449 -1.40 -1.51 4.53
C LEU A 449 -0.75 -2.12 5.77
N LYS A 450 0.56 -1.97 5.89
CA LYS A 450 1.32 -2.37 7.07
C LYS A 450 1.33 -1.26 8.09
N THR A 451 1.24 -1.63 9.37
CA THR A 451 1.22 -0.69 10.48
C THR A 451 2.42 -0.90 11.39
N ALA A 452 3.08 0.19 11.74
CA ALA A 452 4.14 0.20 12.74
C ALA A 452 3.81 1.25 13.80
N ARG A 453 4.18 0.98 15.06
CA ARG A 453 3.99 1.90 16.17
C ARG A 453 5.27 2.03 16.99
N ASN A 454 5.65 3.26 17.32
CA ASN A 454 6.73 3.51 18.28
C ASN A 454 6.27 3.16 19.70
N LEU A 455 7.17 2.53 20.46
CA LEU A 455 6.97 2.18 21.87
C LEU A 455 8.16 2.66 22.68
N TYR A 456 7.92 3.38 23.77
CA TYR A 456 8.97 3.77 24.71
C TYR A 456 9.54 2.55 25.44
N ALA A 457 10.87 2.48 25.57
CA ALA A 457 11.55 1.36 26.24
C ALA A 457 11.17 1.28 27.73
N SER A 458 10.86 2.38 28.37
CA SER A 458 10.38 2.45 29.75
C SER A 458 9.13 1.59 30.00
N VAL A 459 8.25 1.44 29.02
CA VAL A 459 7.07 0.56 29.09
C VAL A 459 7.45 -0.92 29.31
N ILE A 460 8.66 -1.31 28.86
CA ILE A 460 9.16 -2.69 29.01
C ILE A 460 9.96 -2.83 30.30
N THR A 461 10.64 -1.76 30.74
CA THR A 461 11.53 -1.80 31.89
C THR A 461 10.84 -1.49 33.21
N ASP A 462 9.77 -0.68 33.18
CA ASP A 462 8.95 -0.31 34.34
C ASP A 462 7.50 -0.79 34.19
N PRO A 463 7.02 -1.67 35.06
CA PRO A 463 5.63 -2.16 35.03
C PRO A 463 4.55 -1.09 35.17
N ASN A 464 4.91 0.09 35.71
CA ASN A 464 3.96 1.18 35.93
C ASN A 464 3.95 2.21 34.79
N ALA A 465 4.85 2.11 33.81
CA ALA A 465 4.99 3.12 32.76
C ALA A 465 3.74 3.33 31.90
N GLU A 466 2.83 2.37 31.86
CA GLU A 466 1.53 2.55 31.20
C GLU A 466 0.72 3.74 31.78
N GLU A 467 0.90 4.07 33.08
CA GLU A 467 0.19 5.18 33.72
C GLU A 467 0.52 6.53 33.08
N TRP A 468 1.79 6.76 32.72
CA TRP A 468 2.24 8.06 32.16
C TRP A 468 2.56 8.03 30.69
N LEU A 469 2.38 6.89 30.01
CA LEU A 469 2.63 6.79 28.56
C LEU A 469 1.41 6.26 27.79
N ALA A 470 0.41 5.70 28.47
CA ALA A 470 -0.72 5.05 27.82
C ALA A 470 -0.28 4.10 26.69
N GLN A 471 0.75 3.29 26.96
CA GLN A 471 1.31 2.31 26.05
C GLN A 471 1.57 0.99 26.78
N ASN A 472 1.33 -0.13 26.12
CA ASN A 472 1.55 -1.46 26.65
C ASN A 472 2.11 -2.38 25.57
N LEU A 473 3.25 -3.06 25.83
CA LEU A 473 3.95 -3.87 24.82
C LEU A 473 3.06 -4.95 24.24
N LYS A 474 2.40 -5.75 25.09
CA LYS A 474 1.54 -6.85 24.64
C LYS A 474 0.39 -6.33 23.78
N THR A 475 -0.30 -5.29 24.24
CA THR A 475 -1.44 -4.71 23.53
C THR A 475 -1.01 -4.11 22.19
N LEU A 476 0.17 -3.47 22.10
CA LEU A 476 0.67 -2.94 20.84
C LEU A 476 1.04 -4.06 19.85
N THR A 477 1.72 -5.12 20.32
CA THR A 477 2.08 -6.25 19.45
C THR A 477 0.89 -7.04 18.91
N GLU A 478 -0.25 -6.99 19.61
CA GLU A 478 -1.51 -7.58 19.15
C GLU A 478 -2.27 -6.72 18.13
N ASN A 479 -1.95 -5.40 18.03
CA ASN A 479 -2.71 -4.44 17.24
C ASN A 479 -1.95 -3.85 16.05
N TYR A 480 -0.63 -4.04 15.96
CA TYR A 480 0.20 -3.53 14.85
C TYR A 480 1.07 -4.65 14.26
N ASP A 481 1.37 -4.55 12.97
CA ASP A 481 2.27 -5.50 12.29
C ASP A 481 3.71 -5.40 12.84
N THR A 482 4.12 -4.23 13.31
CA THR A 482 5.45 -3.97 13.87
C THR A 482 5.36 -3.04 15.09
N THR A 483 6.01 -3.42 16.18
CA THR A 483 6.24 -2.54 17.33
C THR A 483 7.70 -2.08 17.31
N ALA A 484 7.91 -0.80 17.06
CA ALA A 484 9.23 -0.18 16.96
C ALA A 484 9.66 0.35 18.35
N ILE A 485 10.49 -0.41 19.06
CA ILE A 485 10.93 -0.04 20.41
C ILE A 485 12.00 1.04 20.31
N MET A 486 11.77 2.16 20.97
CA MET A 486 12.71 3.28 21.09
C MET A 486 13.79 2.93 22.15
N ALA A 487 14.75 2.12 21.75
CA ALA A 487 15.82 1.63 22.65
C ALA A 487 16.99 2.63 22.68
N MET A 488 16.88 3.64 23.50
CA MET A 488 17.85 4.76 23.62
C MET A 488 18.57 4.74 24.98
N PRO A 489 19.55 3.83 25.18
CA PRO A 489 20.16 3.61 26.49
C PRO A 489 20.79 4.84 27.13
N TYR A 490 21.36 5.75 26.35
CA TYR A 490 21.95 6.97 26.87
C TYR A 490 20.90 7.99 27.33
N MET A 491 19.79 8.11 26.62
CA MET A 491 18.69 8.99 27.03
C MET A 491 17.95 8.46 28.24
N GLU A 492 17.68 7.16 28.29
CA GLU A 492 16.99 6.48 29.40
C GLU A 492 17.82 6.50 30.70
N ASN A 493 19.13 6.75 30.63
CA ASN A 493 20.04 6.79 31.77
C ASN A 493 20.76 8.16 31.91
N GLU A 494 20.10 9.24 31.43
CA GLU A 494 20.59 10.63 31.56
C GLU A 494 22.03 10.83 31.06
N HIS A 495 22.44 10.11 30.00
CA HIS A 495 23.80 10.10 29.44
C HIS A 495 24.93 9.69 30.42
N SER A 496 24.59 9.07 31.55
CA SER A 496 25.50 8.77 32.65
C SER A 496 26.17 7.40 32.56
N ILE A 497 25.88 6.59 31.52
CA ILE A 497 26.36 5.21 31.37
C ILE A 497 27.50 5.09 30.36
N SER A 498 28.41 4.13 30.60
CA SER A 498 29.42 3.73 29.64
C SER A 498 28.85 2.91 28.48
N GLU A 499 29.59 2.81 27.37
CA GLU A 499 29.22 1.97 26.22
C GLU A 499 28.94 0.51 26.64
N LYS A 500 29.78 -0.05 27.53
CA LYS A 500 29.57 -1.42 28.05
C LYS A 500 28.25 -1.57 28.84
N GLU A 501 27.86 -0.54 29.56
CA GLU A 501 26.59 -0.50 30.27
C GLU A 501 25.41 -0.33 29.32
N ALA A 502 25.57 0.50 28.29
CA ALA A 502 24.56 0.64 27.22
C ALA A 502 24.33 -0.70 26.51
N HIS A 503 25.37 -1.45 26.17
CA HIS A 503 25.25 -2.80 25.60
C HIS A 503 24.51 -3.78 26.55
N ARG A 504 24.81 -3.76 27.84
CA ARG A 504 24.13 -4.60 28.83
C ARG A 504 22.66 -4.21 28.98
N TRP A 505 22.37 -2.93 29.02
CA TRP A 505 21.02 -2.41 29.08
C TRP A 505 20.20 -2.88 27.86
N PHE A 506 20.76 -2.75 26.65
CA PHE A 506 20.11 -3.20 25.42
C PHE A 506 19.84 -4.71 25.41
N SER A 507 20.82 -5.52 25.83
CA SER A 507 20.64 -6.98 25.95
C SER A 507 19.55 -7.34 26.96
N SER A 508 19.51 -6.65 28.10
CA SER A 508 18.47 -6.84 29.12
C SER A 508 17.09 -6.46 28.61
N LEU A 509 17.00 -5.37 27.82
CA LEU A 509 15.73 -4.97 27.20
C LEU A 509 15.18 -6.07 26.27
N ILE A 510 16.06 -6.63 25.41
CA ILE A 510 15.66 -7.72 24.50
C ILE A 510 15.13 -8.94 25.30
N GLU A 511 15.80 -9.35 26.35
CA GLU A 511 15.36 -10.49 27.17
C GLU A 511 14.01 -10.21 27.87
N LYS A 512 13.77 -8.97 28.32
CA LYS A 512 12.47 -8.57 28.87
C LYS A 512 11.36 -8.57 27.82
N VAL A 513 11.65 -8.17 26.57
CA VAL A 513 10.70 -8.26 25.46
C VAL A 513 10.32 -9.71 25.19
N LYS A 514 11.31 -10.61 25.05
CA LYS A 514 11.09 -12.05 24.81
C LYS A 514 10.28 -12.71 25.93
N ALA A 515 10.44 -12.27 27.17
CA ALA A 515 9.68 -12.79 28.30
C ALA A 515 8.21 -12.35 28.29
N GLN A 516 7.88 -11.21 27.69
CA GLN A 516 6.53 -10.65 27.68
C GLN A 516 5.73 -11.00 26.42
N VAL A 517 6.43 -11.21 25.29
CA VAL A 517 5.80 -11.50 24.00
C VAL A 517 6.53 -12.67 23.36
N PRO A 518 5.84 -13.78 23.03
CA PRO A 518 6.44 -14.87 22.27
C PRO A 518 6.79 -14.37 20.87
N LEU A 519 8.07 -14.50 20.49
CA LEU A 519 8.61 -14.11 19.20
C LEU A 519 8.32 -15.19 18.12
#